data_f883e1a090551bf81c6dc005b6588948
#
_entry.id   f883e1a090551bf81c6dc005b6588948
#
_cell.length_a   1.000
_cell.length_b   1.000
_cell.length_c   1.000
_cell.angle_alpha   90.00
_cell.angle_beta   90.00
_cell.angle_gamma   90.00
#
_symmetry.space_group_name_H-M   'P 1'
#
loop_
_entity.id
_entity.type
_entity.pdbx_description
1 polymer ?
#
loop_
_entity_poly.entity_id
_entity_poly.type
_entity_poly.pdbx_seq_one_letter_code
_entity_poly.pdbx_strand_id
1 'polypeptide(L)'
;MQVAYGKGFELTPALSMSGKVQALQAELLKMPQADIITEHTFIPNVYERKITIPAWTVLTGAAHKTDYHVRLEKGTIAVNTEDGVKTFTGPFEFAACAGLQRAGRVFEEEVVWVDIYANPDDCTDLAVLEDRLYIVPEYGLGDSRTKEQKAAIAYRAFLYKLGMNDGEVNEMFDVSMGTPEKTPDICALVASRMQAKCNLML
;
A
#
# COMPACT_ATOMS: atom_id res chain seq x y z
N MET A 1 12.37 23.83 -49.13
CA MET A 1 12.99 23.09 -48.03
C MET A 1 11.87 22.39 -47.26
N GLN A 2 11.59 21.10 -47.58
CA GLN A 2 10.53 20.34 -46.93
C GLN A 2 11.12 19.68 -45.69
N VAL A 3 10.59 19.99 -44.52
CA VAL A 3 10.91 19.33 -43.26
C VAL A 3 10.02 18.09 -43.18
N ALA A 4 10.62 16.90 -43.30
CA ALA A 4 9.92 15.65 -43.06
C ALA A 4 9.66 15.50 -41.54
N TYR A 5 8.42 15.58 -41.13
CA TYR A 5 8.00 15.16 -39.80
C TYR A 5 8.13 13.64 -39.73
N GLY A 6 9.10 13.17 -38.95
CA GLY A 6 9.22 11.75 -38.57
C GLY A 6 7.95 11.28 -37.89
N LYS A 7 7.59 10.01 -38.16
CA LYS A 7 6.46 9.29 -37.54
C LYS A 7 6.44 9.54 -36.05
N GLY A 8 5.24 9.83 -35.54
CA GLY A 8 4.98 10.27 -34.19
C GLY A 8 5.72 9.45 -33.15
N PHE A 9 6.41 10.12 -32.29
CA PHE A 9 6.86 9.61 -31.00
C PHE A 9 5.58 9.33 -30.21
N GLU A 10 5.16 8.08 -30.11
CA GLU A 10 4.15 7.71 -29.14
C GLU A 10 4.76 7.98 -27.76
N LEU A 11 4.32 9.06 -27.14
CA LEU A 11 4.64 9.35 -25.75
C LEU A 11 4.07 8.19 -24.93
N THR A 12 4.93 7.30 -24.43
CA THR A 12 4.54 6.29 -23.45
C THR A 12 3.86 7.06 -22.31
N PRO A 13 2.62 6.73 -21.92
CA PRO A 13 1.94 7.42 -20.85
C PRO A 13 2.84 7.46 -19.61
N ALA A 14 2.99 8.64 -19.01
CA ALA A 14 3.78 8.76 -17.79
C ALA A 14 3.20 7.83 -16.74
N LEU A 15 4.04 6.98 -16.12
CA LEU A 15 3.61 6.08 -15.05
C LEU A 15 2.97 6.90 -13.93
N SER A 16 1.86 6.39 -13.37
CA SER A 16 1.29 6.91 -12.12
C SER A 16 2.34 6.82 -11.01
N MET A 17 2.15 7.55 -9.90
CA MET A 17 3.07 7.47 -8.76
C MET A 17 3.22 6.02 -8.29
N SER A 18 2.12 5.27 -8.17
CA SER A 18 2.14 3.84 -7.84
C SER A 18 2.95 3.03 -8.86
N GLY A 19 2.77 3.26 -10.15
CA GLY A 19 3.54 2.58 -11.20
C GLY A 19 5.05 2.87 -11.11
N LYS A 20 5.44 4.09 -10.74
CA LYS A 20 6.85 4.45 -10.51
C LYS A 20 7.44 3.72 -9.31
N VAL A 21 6.69 3.63 -8.19
CA VAL A 21 7.14 2.91 -7.00
C VAL A 21 7.27 1.40 -7.28
N GLN A 22 6.33 0.81 -8.02
CA GLN A 22 6.40 -0.60 -8.43
C GLN A 22 7.60 -0.87 -9.35
N ALA A 23 7.87 0.01 -10.31
CA ALA A 23 9.05 -0.08 -11.17
C ALA A 23 10.35 0.01 -10.36
N LEU A 24 10.44 0.95 -9.41
CA LEU A 24 11.55 1.05 -8.48
C LEU A 24 11.72 -0.22 -7.65
N GLN A 25 10.64 -0.77 -7.10
CA GLN A 25 10.66 -2.02 -6.34
C GLN A 25 11.22 -3.17 -7.18
N ALA A 26 10.81 -3.30 -8.43
CA ALA A 26 11.30 -4.34 -9.32
C ALA A 26 12.82 -4.24 -9.56
N GLU A 27 13.38 -3.03 -9.60
CA GLU A 27 14.84 -2.84 -9.71
C GLU A 27 15.55 -3.10 -8.37
N LEU A 28 15.02 -2.63 -7.25
CA LEU A 28 15.60 -2.85 -5.92
C LEU A 28 15.69 -4.34 -5.58
N LEU A 29 14.71 -5.16 -5.99
CA LEU A 29 14.72 -6.61 -5.77
C LEU A 29 15.87 -7.34 -6.48
N LYS A 30 16.50 -6.74 -7.49
CA LYS A 30 17.68 -7.28 -8.19
C LYS A 30 18.99 -6.93 -7.49
N MET A 31 18.95 -6.04 -6.50
CA MET A 31 20.12 -5.52 -5.78
C MET A 31 20.29 -6.23 -4.43
N PRO A 32 21.49 -6.16 -3.81
CA PRO A 32 21.67 -6.60 -2.44
C PRO A 32 20.67 -5.89 -1.51
N GLN A 33 20.00 -6.66 -0.65
CA GLN A 33 18.99 -6.12 0.26
C GLN A 33 19.67 -5.51 1.49
N ALA A 34 19.16 -4.36 1.94
CA ALA A 34 19.61 -3.73 3.18
C ALA A 34 19.11 -4.54 4.39
N ASP A 35 19.91 -4.59 5.43
CA ASP A 35 19.53 -5.22 6.70
C ASP A 35 18.67 -4.23 7.52
N ILE A 36 17.36 -4.35 7.37
CA ILE A 36 16.38 -3.51 8.07
C ILE A 36 15.90 -4.26 9.30
N ILE A 37 16.23 -3.75 10.47
CA ILE A 37 15.77 -4.31 11.74
C ILE A 37 14.30 -3.94 11.93
N THR A 38 13.47 -4.94 12.22
CA THR A 38 12.04 -4.76 12.48
C THR A 38 11.68 -5.22 13.89
N GLU A 39 11.00 -4.37 14.64
CA GLU A 39 10.51 -4.63 15.98
C GLU A 39 8.99 -4.46 16.01
N HIS A 40 8.30 -5.29 16.79
CA HIS A 40 6.85 -5.30 16.91
C HIS A 40 6.46 -5.05 18.38
N THR A 41 5.58 -4.08 18.60
CA THR A 41 5.06 -3.74 19.93
C THR A 41 3.54 -3.81 19.93
N PHE A 42 2.98 -4.48 20.93
CA PHE A 42 1.55 -4.64 21.12
C PHE A 42 1.14 -3.92 22.40
N ILE A 43 0.32 -2.90 22.25
CA ILE A 43 -0.27 -2.11 23.33
C ILE A 43 -1.79 -2.30 23.23
N PRO A 44 -2.58 -2.24 24.32
CA PRO A 44 -4.04 -2.39 24.21
C PRO A 44 -4.64 -1.53 23.09
N ASN A 45 -5.34 -2.17 22.16
CA ASN A 45 -5.95 -1.61 20.95
C ASN A 45 -4.97 -1.02 19.91
N VAL A 46 -3.64 -1.17 20.07
CA VAL A 46 -2.63 -0.59 19.17
C VAL A 46 -1.56 -1.61 18.82
N TYR A 47 -1.17 -1.64 17.54
CA TYR A 47 0.01 -2.33 17.07
C TYR A 47 1.00 -1.32 16.50
N GLU A 48 2.25 -1.37 16.96
CA GLU A 48 3.35 -0.58 16.41
C GLU A 48 4.36 -1.50 15.70
N ARG A 49 4.70 -1.12 14.48
CA ARG A 49 5.80 -1.72 13.73
C ARG A 49 6.91 -0.69 13.57
N LYS A 50 8.00 -0.90 14.29
CA LYS A 50 9.20 -0.06 14.23
C LYS A 50 10.21 -0.69 13.31
N ILE A 51 10.77 0.11 12.40
CA ILE A 51 11.87 -0.29 11.53
C ILE A 51 13.05 0.67 11.70
N THR A 52 14.25 0.08 11.80
CA THR A 52 15.51 0.82 11.75
C THR A 52 16.15 0.60 10.39
N ILE A 53 16.28 1.68 9.64
CA ILE A 53 16.72 1.67 8.24
C ILE A 53 18.14 2.26 8.19
N PRO A 54 19.13 1.51 7.68
CA PRO A 54 20.50 2.01 7.58
C PRO A 54 20.62 3.30 6.73
N ALA A 55 21.65 4.08 7.01
CA ALA A 55 22.01 5.25 6.20
C ALA A 55 22.14 4.89 4.71
N TRP A 56 21.84 5.85 3.84
CA TRP A 56 21.94 5.74 2.37
C TRP A 56 21.07 4.68 1.71
N THR A 57 20.10 4.14 2.44
CA THR A 57 19.19 3.12 1.94
C THR A 57 18.08 3.74 1.08
N VAL A 58 17.79 3.10 -0.06
CA VAL A 58 16.58 3.32 -0.83
C VAL A 58 15.68 2.10 -0.65
N LEU A 59 14.42 2.33 -0.32
CA LEU A 59 13.48 1.26 -0.03
C LEU A 59 12.08 1.55 -0.58
N THR A 60 11.29 0.50 -0.71
CA THR A 60 9.85 0.60 -0.96
C THR A 60 9.10 -0.13 0.14
N GLY A 61 8.05 0.49 0.67
CA GLY A 61 7.11 -0.16 1.58
C GLY A 61 5.97 -0.86 0.83
N ALA A 62 5.14 -1.58 1.56
CA ALA A 62 3.85 -2.05 1.06
C ALA A 62 2.84 -0.88 0.98
N ALA A 63 1.81 -1.01 0.16
CA ALA A 63 0.65 -0.15 0.26
C ALA A 63 -0.22 -0.62 1.44
N HIS A 64 -0.77 0.32 2.20
CA HIS A 64 -1.55 0.03 3.38
C HIS A 64 -3.05 -0.01 3.05
N LYS A 65 -3.80 -0.91 3.65
CA LYS A 65 -5.25 -1.04 3.47
C LYS A 65 -6.03 -0.01 4.28
N THR A 66 -5.47 0.42 5.42
CA THR A 66 -6.09 1.35 6.36
C THR A 66 -5.24 2.61 6.51
N ASP A 67 -5.85 3.68 6.98
CA ASP A 67 -5.14 4.83 7.48
C ASP A 67 -4.34 4.43 8.72
N TYR A 68 -3.19 5.04 8.90
CA TYR A 68 -2.31 4.76 10.01
C TYR A 68 -1.55 6.01 10.41
N HIS A 69 -0.91 5.98 11.56
CA HIS A 69 -0.06 7.08 12.02
C HIS A 69 1.41 6.71 11.88
N VAL A 70 2.21 7.68 11.49
CA VAL A 70 3.66 7.52 11.36
C VAL A 70 4.36 8.37 12.39
N ARG A 71 5.32 7.77 13.10
CA ARG A 71 6.26 8.46 13.98
C ARG A 71 7.69 8.23 13.48
N LEU A 72 8.32 9.29 13.01
CA LEU A 72 9.74 9.31 12.66
C LEU A 72 10.50 9.71 13.91
N GLU A 73 11.16 8.76 14.56
CA GLU A 73 11.86 9.00 15.84
C GLU A 73 13.25 9.60 15.63
N LYS A 74 13.95 9.21 14.54
CA LYS A 74 15.32 9.62 14.27
C LYS A 74 15.61 9.66 12.77
N GLY A 75 16.58 10.50 12.39
CA GLY A 75 17.15 10.55 11.05
C GLY A 75 16.35 11.39 10.06
N THR A 76 16.81 11.41 8.83
CA THR A 76 16.19 12.16 7.73
C THR A 76 15.87 11.22 6.56
N ILE A 77 14.65 11.30 6.06
CA ILE A 77 14.16 10.48 4.95
C ILE A 77 13.33 11.31 3.98
N ALA A 78 13.57 11.14 2.70
CA ALA A 78 12.68 11.63 1.64
C ALA A 78 11.71 10.51 1.26
N VAL A 79 10.39 10.80 1.24
CA VAL A 79 9.34 9.87 0.87
C VAL A 79 8.37 10.49 -0.14
N ASN A 80 7.78 9.66 -1.00
CA ASN A 80 6.68 10.13 -1.84
C ASN A 80 5.40 10.28 -0.99
N THR A 81 4.72 11.39 -1.22
CA THR A 81 3.39 11.70 -0.66
C THR A 81 2.41 11.94 -1.81
N GLU A 82 1.15 12.18 -1.49
CA GLU A 82 0.14 12.56 -2.49
C GLU A 82 0.52 13.87 -3.22
N ASP A 83 1.20 14.79 -2.52
CA ASP A 83 1.65 16.07 -3.06
C ASP A 83 3.06 16.03 -3.68
N GLY A 84 3.65 14.84 -3.88
CA GLY A 84 5.00 14.67 -4.39
C GLY A 84 5.98 14.16 -3.34
N VAL A 85 7.28 14.35 -3.59
CA VAL A 85 8.33 13.91 -2.66
C VAL A 85 8.55 14.97 -1.59
N LYS A 86 8.46 14.55 -0.32
CA LYS A 86 8.75 15.42 0.84
C LYS A 86 9.87 14.81 1.67
N THR A 87 10.69 15.64 2.28
CA THR A 87 11.74 15.25 3.21
C THR A 87 11.32 15.57 4.64
N PHE A 88 11.42 14.58 5.51
CA PHE A 88 11.11 14.68 6.91
C PHE A 88 12.37 14.39 7.75
N THR A 89 12.54 15.13 8.83
CA THR A 89 13.61 14.91 9.82
C THR A 89 12.95 14.66 11.17
N GLY A 90 13.39 13.59 11.84
CA GLY A 90 12.88 13.23 13.17
C GLY A 90 13.40 14.16 14.28
N PRO A 91 12.64 14.31 15.37
CA PRO A 91 11.35 13.68 15.61
C PRO A 91 10.21 14.38 14.85
N PHE A 92 9.37 13.61 14.17
CA PHE A 92 8.24 14.12 13.39
C PHE A 92 7.11 13.08 13.32
N GLU A 93 5.86 13.53 13.36
CA GLU A 93 4.70 12.63 13.26
C GLU A 93 3.70 13.14 12.22
N PHE A 94 3.03 12.19 11.55
CA PHE A 94 1.97 12.53 10.60
C PHE A 94 0.99 11.37 10.39
N ALA A 95 -0.24 11.71 10.00
CA ALA A 95 -1.21 10.73 9.54
C ALA A 95 -0.90 10.32 8.11
N ALA A 96 -1.00 9.04 7.83
CA ALA A 96 -0.77 8.45 6.52
C ALA A 96 -2.05 7.80 6.01
N CYS A 97 -2.41 8.08 4.75
CA CYS A 97 -3.63 7.58 4.14
C CYS A 97 -3.44 6.16 3.58
N ALA A 98 -4.54 5.40 3.60
CA ALA A 98 -4.65 4.11 2.94
C ALA A 98 -4.37 4.21 1.42
N GLY A 99 -3.91 3.11 0.83
CA GLY A 99 -3.75 2.95 -0.61
C GLY A 99 -2.45 3.48 -1.21
N LEU A 100 -1.69 4.31 -0.50
CA LEU A 100 -0.43 4.83 -1.00
C LEU A 100 0.73 3.87 -0.71
N GLN A 101 1.38 3.38 -1.77
CA GLN A 101 2.67 2.71 -1.66
C GLN A 101 3.77 3.75 -1.57
N ARG A 102 4.60 3.67 -0.54
CA ARG A 102 5.70 4.60 -0.33
C ARG A 102 7.02 4.06 -0.85
N ALA A 103 7.83 4.98 -1.40
CA ALA A 103 9.25 4.79 -1.60
C ALA A 103 9.98 5.79 -0.70
N GLY A 104 11.08 5.36 -0.11
CA GLY A 104 11.88 6.18 0.79
C GLY A 104 13.34 6.20 0.37
N ARG A 105 14.01 7.33 0.65
CA ARG A 105 15.46 7.48 0.57
C ARG A 105 15.99 8.04 1.87
N VAL A 106 16.80 7.25 2.56
CA VAL A 106 17.51 7.64 3.79
C VAL A 106 18.80 8.37 3.43
N PHE A 107 19.15 9.38 4.20
CA PHE A 107 20.38 10.18 4.02
C PHE A 107 21.52 9.67 4.89
N GLU A 108 22.29 10.58 5.49
CA GLU A 108 23.58 10.28 6.16
C GLU A 108 23.47 9.47 7.44
N GLU A 109 22.30 9.52 8.10
CA GLU A 109 22.04 8.84 9.36
C GLU A 109 21.01 7.74 9.18
N GLU A 110 21.06 6.72 10.05
CA GLU A 110 19.99 5.73 10.12
C GLU A 110 18.65 6.40 10.47
N VAL A 111 17.58 5.85 9.94
CA VAL A 111 16.22 6.29 10.21
C VAL A 111 15.53 5.29 11.12
N VAL A 112 14.88 5.80 12.17
CA VAL A 112 13.96 5.03 13.00
C VAL A 112 12.54 5.49 12.68
N TRP A 113 11.77 4.57 12.04
CA TRP A 113 10.43 4.81 11.56
C TRP A 113 9.46 3.87 12.24
N VAL A 114 8.34 4.39 12.73
CA VAL A 114 7.30 3.60 13.42
C VAL A 114 5.97 3.80 12.71
N ASP A 115 5.39 2.70 12.24
CA ASP A 115 4.02 2.67 11.77
C ASP A 115 3.12 2.24 12.95
N ILE A 116 2.05 2.98 13.21
CA ILE A 116 1.13 2.81 14.33
C ILE A 116 -0.26 2.55 13.77
N TYR A 117 -0.83 1.41 14.15
CA TYR A 117 -2.12 0.93 13.65
C TYR A 117 -3.12 0.69 14.76
N ALA A 118 -4.40 0.91 14.49
CA ALA A 118 -5.46 0.42 15.33
C ALA A 118 -5.47 -1.12 15.34
N ASN A 119 -5.56 -1.71 16.54
CA ASN A 119 -5.59 -3.15 16.76
C ASN A 119 -6.65 -3.50 17.83
N PRO A 120 -7.95 -3.28 17.54
CA PRO A 120 -9.01 -3.30 18.54
C PRO A 120 -9.29 -4.68 19.15
N ASP A 121 -8.82 -5.74 18.52
CA ASP A 121 -8.92 -7.11 19.00
C ASP A 121 -7.63 -7.63 19.66
N ASP A 122 -6.68 -6.74 19.89
CA ASP A 122 -5.36 -7.04 20.47
C ASP A 122 -4.65 -8.24 19.79
N CYS A 123 -4.82 -8.37 18.46
CA CYS A 123 -4.20 -9.42 17.68
C CYS A 123 -2.67 -9.35 17.77
N THR A 124 -2.03 -10.47 18.10
CA THR A 124 -0.56 -10.59 18.15
C THR A 124 0.02 -11.49 17.06
N ASP A 125 -0.84 -12.07 16.23
CA ASP A 125 -0.43 -12.88 15.08
C ASP A 125 -0.01 -11.98 13.94
N LEU A 126 1.29 -11.96 13.64
CA LEU A 126 1.87 -11.10 12.61
C LEU A 126 1.35 -11.44 11.21
N ALA A 127 1.06 -12.71 10.91
CA ALA A 127 0.54 -13.10 9.61
C ALA A 127 -0.88 -12.56 9.38
N VAL A 128 -1.71 -12.59 10.43
CA VAL A 128 -3.06 -12.00 10.43
C VAL A 128 -2.96 -10.47 10.28
N LEU A 129 -2.06 -9.83 11.02
CA LEU A 129 -1.86 -8.38 10.93
C LEU A 129 -1.33 -7.95 9.56
N GLU A 130 -0.37 -8.68 8.99
CA GLU A 130 0.14 -8.40 7.65
C GLU A 130 -0.96 -8.52 6.59
N ASP A 131 -1.78 -9.56 6.65
CA ASP A 131 -2.91 -9.70 5.74
C ASP A 131 -3.95 -8.58 5.93
N ARG A 132 -4.21 -8.15 7.16
CA ARG A 132 -5.14 -7.07 7.50
C ARG A 132 -4.64 -5.70 7.04
N LEU A 133 -3.35 -5.42 7.20
CA LEU A 133 -2.80 -4.08 7.07
C LEU A 133 -2.24 -3.77 5.68
N TYR A 134 -1.70 -4.77 4.97
CA TYR A 134 -0.97 -4.50 3.73
C TYR A 134 -1.67 -5.01 2.49
N ILE A 135 -1.62 -4.19 1.43
CA ILE A 135 -1.94 -4.62 0.08
C ILE A 135 -0.69 -5.29 -0.47
N VAL A 136 -0.77 -6.60 -0.70
CA VAL A 136 0.36 -7.32 -1.31
C VAL A 136 0.41 -6.99 -2.80
N PRO A 137 1.55 -6.52 -3.30
CA PRO A 137 1.72 -6.26 -4.72
C PRO A 137 1.52 -7.53 -5.54
N GLU A 138 0.86 -7.40 -6.69
CA GLU A 138 0.60 -8.48 -7.64
C GLU A 138 1.89 -9.15 -8.18
N TYR A 139 3.05 -8.54 -7.94
CA TYR A 139 4.38 -8.93 -8.44
C TYR A 139 5.37 -9.29 -7.33
N GLY A 140 4.91 -9.90 -6.23
CA GLY A 140 5.81 -10.39 -5.19
C GLY A 140 6.71 -11.51 -5.71
N LEU A 141 7.93 -11.18 -6.12
CA LEU A 141 8.98 -12.17 -6.29
C LEU A 141 9.23 -12.84 -4.94
N GLY A 142 8.87 -14.13 -4.83
CA GLY A 142 8.95 -14.88 -3.57
C GLY A 142 7.63 -15.05 -2.83
N ASP A 143 6.52 -14.52 -3.32
CA ASP A 143 5.22 -14.75 -2.73
C ASP A 143 4.77 -16.21 -2.96
N SER A 144 4.77 -17.01 -1.90
CA SER A 144 4.37 -18.42 -1.89
C SER A 144 2.85 -18.64 -1.97
N ARG A 145 2.05 -17.57 -2.03
CA ARG A 145 0.58 -17.67 -2.06
C ARG A 145 0.09 -18.30 -3.36
N THR A 146 -1.00 -19.04 -3.25
CA THR A 146 -1.66 -19.63 -4.43
C THR A 146 -2.28 -18.55 -5.32
N LYS A 147 -2.64 -18.92 -6.56
CA LYS A 147 -3.36 -18.00 -7.47
C LYS A 147 -4.68 -17.53 -6.88
N GLU A 148 -5.37 -18.41 -6.16
CA GLU A 148 -6.65 -18.12 -5.49
C GLU A 148 -6.46 -17.11 -4.36
N GLN A 149 -5.41 -17.27 -3.54
CA GLN A 149 -5.08 -16.32 -2.48
C GLN A 149 -4.72 -14.95 -3.05
N LYS A 150 -3.94 -14.90 -4.13
CA LYS A 150 -3.61 -13.65 -4.82
C LYS A 150 -4.85 -12.97 -5.41
N ALA A 151 -5.75 -13.75 -6.02
CA ALA A 151 -7.01 -13.24 -6.56
C ALA A 151 -7.91 -12.68 -5.44
N ALA A 152 -7.99 -13.36 -4.30
CA ALA A 152 -8.75 -12.92 -3.14
C ALA A 152 -8.25 -11.58 -2.59
N ILE A 153 -6.92 -11.42 -2.49
CA ILE A 153 -6.28 -10.17 -2.03
C ILE A 153 -6.52 -9.05 -3.05
N ALA A 154 -6.34 -9.32 -4.34
CA ALA A 154 -6.59 -8.34 -5.39
C ALA A 154 -8.06 -7.87 -5.42
N TYR A 155 -9.00 -8.79 -5.19
CA TYR A 155 -10.42 -8.47 -5.09
C TYR A 155 -10.72 -7.60 -3.87
N ARG A 156 -10.19 -7.92 -2.69
CA ARG A 156 -10.31 -7.06 -1.50
C ARG A 156 -9.75 -5.66 -1.75
N ALA A 157 -8.55 -5.57 -2.32
CA ALA A 157 -7.94 -4.29 -2.67
C ALA A 157 -8.80 -3.47 -3.66
N PHE A 158 -9.47 -4.13 -4.60
CA PHE A 158 -10.42 -3.49 -5.50
C PHE A 158 -11.64 -2.92 -4.76
N LEU A 159 -12.21 -3.66 -3.81
CA LEU A 159 -13.35 -3.19 -3.00
C LEU A 159 -12.97 -1.95 -2.16
N TYR A 160 -11.79 -1.94 -1.55
CA TYR A 160 -11.28 -0.76 -0.84
C TYR A 160 -11.10 0.46 -1.76
N LYS A 161 -10.61 0.25 -3.00
CA LYS A 161 -10.54 1.34 -4.00
C LYS A 161 -11.90 1.91 -4.37
N LEU A 162 -12.95 1.11 -4.26
CA LEU A 162 -14.34 1.58 -4.42
C LEU A 162 -14.84 2.37 -3.20
N GLY A 163 -14.02 2.48 -2.13
CA GLY A 163 -14.30 3.20 -0.90
C GLY A 163 -15.21 2.46 0.06
N MET A 164 -15.19 1.15 0.00
CA MET A 164 -15.89 0.29 0.97
C MET A 164 -15.08 0.22 2.27
N ASN A 165 -15.77 0.19 3.41
CA ASN A 165 -15.16 -0.04 4.72
C ASN A 165 -14.96 -1.54 5.00
N ASP A 166 -14.24 -1.87 6.08
CA ASP A 166 -13.91 -3.24 6.45
C ASP A 166 -15.14 -4.17 6.58
N GLY A 167 -16.23 -3.68 7.16
CA GLY A 167 -17.47 -4.44 7.30
C GLY A 167 -18.08 -4.80 5.94
N GLU A 168 -18.18 -3.82 5.05
CA GLU A 168 -18.70 -4.01 3.69
C GLU A 168 -17.80 -4.92 2.85
N VAL A 169 -16.46 -4.78 3.01
CA VAL A 169 -15.50 -5.64 2.31
C VAL A 169 -15.60 -7.08 2.78
N ASN A 170 -15.70 -7.32 4.09
CA ASN A 170 -15.84 -8.67 4.64
C ASN A 170 -17.16 -9.31 4.19
N GLU A 171 -18.28 -8.59 4.25
CA GLU A 171 -19.57 -9.09 3.79
C GLU A 171 -19.52 -9.49 2.30
N MET A 172 -18.95 -8.62 1.45
CA MET A 172 -18.78 -8.90 0.02
C MET A 172 -17.85 -10.07 -0.25
N PHE A 173 -16.80 -10.20 0.55
CA PHE A 173 -15.83 -11.27 0.41
C PHE A 173 -16.45 -12.62 0.81
N ASP A 174 -17.15 -12.68 1.93
CA ASP A 174 -17.82 -13.89 2.41
C ASP A 174 -18.93 -14.34 1.43
N VAL A 175 -19.65 -13.40 0.84
CA VAL A 175 -20.64 -13.69 -0.20
C VAL A 175 -19.98 -14.24 -1.47
N SER A 176 -18.85 -13.68 -1.92
CA SER A 176 -18.15 -14.10 -3.15
C SER A 176 -17.48 -15.47 -3.02
N MET A 177 -17.08 -15.85 -1.79
CA MET A 177 -16.44 -17.13 -1.48
C MET A 177 -17.45 -18.20 -1.03
N GLY A 178 -18.71 -17.81 -0.82
CA GLY A 178 -19.82 -18.69 -0.47
C GLY A 178 -20.33 -19.54 -1.64
N THR A 179 -21.21 -20.50 -1.35
CA THR A 179 -21.81 -21.40 -2.35
C THR A 179 -22.65 -20.65 -3.39
N PRO A 180 -22.68 -21.10 -4.66
CA PRO A 180 -23.32 -20.39 -5.79
C PRO A 180 -24.79 -20.00 -5.62
N GLU A 181 -25.49 -20.61 -4.69
CA GLU A 181 -26.94 -20.39 -4.48
C GLU A 181 -27.31 -19.09 -3.76
N LYS A 182 -26.33 -18.33 -3.21
CA LYS A 182 -26.56 -17.11 -2.43
C LYS A 182 -25.78 -15.88 -2.91
N THR A 183 -25.22 -15.92 -4.11
CA THR A 183 -24.46 -14.79 -4.62
C THR A 183 -25.40 -13.69 -5.10
N PRO A 184 -25.57 -12.55 -4.40
CA PRO A 184 -26.22 -11.38 -4.98
C PRO A 184 -25.45 -10.98 -6.23
N ASP A 185 -26.12 -10.36 -7.17
CA ASP A 185 -25.48 -9.85 -8.38
C ASP A 185 -24.44 -8.79 -7.99
N ILE A 186 -23.19 -9.26 -7.80
CA ILE A 186 -22.03 -8.43 -7.42
C ILE A 186 -21.86 -7.29 -8.43
N CYS A 187 -22.16 -7.53 -9.70
CA CYS A 187 -22.11 -6.49 -10.73
C CYS A 187 -23.15 -5.40 -10.49
N ALA A 188 -24.36 -5.75 -10.07
CA ALA A 188 -25.41 -4.79 -9.75
C ALA A 188 -25.08 -3.98 -8.50
N LEU A 189 -24.48 -4.61 -7.47
CA LEU A 189 -24.07 -3.93 -6.24
C LEU A 189 -22.90 -2.97 -6.49
N VAL A 190 -21.90 -3.37 -7.25
CA VAL A 190 -20.77 -2.52 -7.66
C VAL A 190 -21.28 -1.36 -8.53
N ALA A 191 -22.15 -1.61 -9.49
CA ALA A 191 -22.74 -0.58 -10.34
C ALA A 191 -23.52 0.46 -9.53
N SER A 192 -24.33 0.01 -8.56
CA SER A 192 -25.08 0.88 -7.64
C SER A 192 -24.17 1.80 -6.84
N ARG A 193 -23.07 1.28 -6.32
CA ARG A 193 -22.08 2.07 -5.54
C ARG A 193 -21.32 3.05 -6.41
N MET A 194 -20.93 2.67 -7.62
CA MET A 194 -20.29 3.59 -8.57
C MET A 194 -21.23 4.74 -8.95
N GLN A 195 -22.52 4.46 -9.16
CA GLN A 195 -23.53 5.47 -9.46
C GLN A 195 -23.73 6.44 -8.27
N ALA A 196 -23.75 5.93 -7.04
CA ALA A 196 -23.87 6.76 -5.83
C ALA A 196 -22.68 7.71 -5.68
N LYS A 197 -21.45 7.26 -5.99
CA LYS A 197 -20.25 8.12 -5.98
C LYS A 197 -20.29 9.20 -7.08
N CYS A 198 -20.73 8.87 -8.28
CA CYS A 198 -20.90 9.87 -9.35
C CYS A 198 -21.90 10.96 -8.98
N ASN A 199 -22.97 10.59 -8.26
CA ASN A 199 -24.01 11.55 -7.83
C ASN A 199 -23.58 12.44 -6.65
N LEU A 200 -22.49 12.10 -5.93
CA LEU A 200 -21.92 12.91 -4.84
C LEU A 200 -20.84 13.90 -5.34
N MET A 201 -20.45 13.80 -6.62
CA MET A 201 -19.45 14.69 -7.26
C MET A 201 -20.09 15.75 -8.18
N LEU A 202 -21.43 15.79 -8.28
CA LEU A 202 -22.24 16.81 -8.94
C LEU A 202 -22.96 17.68 -7.92
#